data_1f523a198fa50a4286886ae6d9586fae
#
_entry.id   1f523a198fa50a4286886ae6d9586fae
#
_cell.length_a   1.000
_cell.length_b   1.000
_cell.length_c   1.000
_cell.angle_alpha   90.00
_cell.angle_beta   90.00
_cell.angle_gamma   90.00
#
_symmetry.space_group_name_H-M   'P 1'
#
loop_
_entity.id
_entity.type
_entity.pdbx_description
1 polymer ?
#
loop_
_entity_poly.entity_id
_entity_poly.type
_entity_poly.pdbx_seq_one_letter_code
_entity_poly.pdbx_strand_id
1 'polypeptide(L)'
;EIYTQSVVGSVDVYKRQGDADAMVTGNTRHYAATVEKLMQSVGPRKDELVFGLCVFIEQGKTIIVADTNVIEYPTSEQLAEMAISAARVAKLLGLDPKVAFLSHSTFGQPETDRTKRVSKAVEILKEKKVEFVFDGEMQPDVALNKKYQSAYSFSEVVGNANILLMPSIHAAAISIKLLKELSKGKVIGPLLTGLAQPIEVAPLRSTSHEILNLASIAAYSSETIKY
;
A
#
# COMPACT_ATOMS: atom_id res chain seq x y z
N GLU A 1 31.95 7.13 -0.77
CA GLU A 1 31.10 6.52 -1.83
C GLU A 1 31.21 5.00 -1.93
N ILE A 2 32.38 4.41 -1.68
CA ILE A 2 32.60 2.95 -1.79
C ILE A 2 31.88 2.17 -0.67
N TYR A 3 31.75 2.71 0.53
CA TYR A 3 31.10 2.04 1.66
C TYR A 3 29.57 1.90 1.53
N THR A 4 28.93 2.77 0.79
CA THR A 4 27.46 2.75 0.67
C THR A 4 26.92 1.75 -0.36
N GLN A 5 27.72 1.28 -1.29
CA GLN A 5 27.33 0.19 -2.20
C GLN A 5 27.48 -1.20 -1.56
N SER A 6 28.45 -1.37 -0.65
CA SER A 6 28.70 -2.64 0.02
C SER A 6 27.65 -2.99 1.09
N VAL A 7 27.02 -1.99 1.74
CA VAL A 7 26.07 -2.24 2.81
C VAL A 7 24.78 -2.92 2.30
N VAL A 8 24.23 -2.52 1.15
CA VAL A 8 23.06 -3.21 0.58
C VAL A 8 23.45 -4.61 0.09
N GLY A 9 24.61 -4.77 -0.50
CA GLY A 9 25.11 -6.09 -0.94
C GLY A 9 25.45 -7.03 0.22
N SER A 10 26.05 -6.54 1.32
CA SER A 10 26.34 -7.36 2.49
C SER A 10 25.08 -7.75 3.26
N VAL A 11 24.11 -6.87 3.41
CA VAL A 11 22.85 -7.18 4.10
C VAL A 11 22.03 -8.20 3.32
N ASP A 12 22.02 -8.14 1.99
CA ASP A 12 21.42 -9.16 1.13
C ASP A 12 22.10 -10.54 1.34
N VAL A 13 23.42 -10.58 1.52
CA VAL A 13 24.14 -11.81 1.82
C VAL A 13 23.72 -12.41 3.16
N TYR A 14 23.68 -11.64 4.25
CA TYR A 14 23.26 -12.13 5.57
C TYR A 14 21.82 -12.65 5.56
N LYS A 15 20.93 -11.97 4.84
CA LYS A 15 19.54 -12.42 4.71
C LYS A 15 19.42 -13.72 3.92
N ARG A 16 20.17 -13.87 2.82
CA ARG A 16 20.19 -15.11 2.02
C ARG A 16 20.82 -16.29 2.76
N GLN A 17 21.74 -16.01 3.68
CA GLN A 17 22.37 -17.01 4.53
C GLN A 17 21.50 -17.44 5.72
N GLY A 18 20.40 -16.73 5.98
CA GLY A 18 19.51 -17.01 7.11
C GLY A 18 19.99 -16.42 8.43
N ASP A 19 20.95 -15.49 8.41
CA ASP A 19 21.49 -14.84 9.59
C ASP A 19 20.62 -13.67 10.09
N ALA A 20 19.57 -13.29 9.32
CA ALA A 20 18.63 -12.23 9.67
C ALA A 20 17.21 -12.58 9.15
N ASP A 21 16.18 -12.39 9.98
CA ASP A 21 14.79 -12.68 9.64
C ASP A 21 14.09 -11.53 8.91
N ALA A 22 14.50 -10.28 9.18
CA ALA A 22 13.93 -9.08 8.58
C ALA A 22 15.00 -8.00 8.36
N MET A 23 14.70 -7.01 7.51
CA MET A 23 15.63 -5.92 7.23
C MET A 23 14.90 -4.58 7.17
N VAL A 24 15.55 -3.52 7.69
CA VAL A 24 15.21 -2.12 7.40
C VAL A 24 16.41 -1.45 6.76
N THR A 25 16.19 -0.81 5.61
CA THR A 25 17.23 -0.07 4.88
C THR A 25 16.73 1.32 4.50
N GLY A 26 17.57 2.15 3.86
CA GLY A 26 17.17 3.50 3.40
C GLY A 26 17.70 4.61 4.30
N ASN A 27 16.88 5.61 4.62
CA ASN A 27 17.15 6.81 5.42
C ASN A 27 18.18 7.81 4.83
N THR A 28 19.19 7.37 4.13
CA THR A 28 20.26 8.20 3.53
C THR A 28 20.22 8.25 2.00
N ARG A 29 19.28 7.56 1.38
CA ARG A 29 19.13 7.45 -0.08
C ARG A 29 17.68 7.72 -0.49
N HIS A 30 17.50 8.10 -1.76
CA HIS A 30 16.17 8.19 -2.35
C HIS A 30 15.44 6.85 -2.30
N TYR A 31 14.18 6.87 -1.88
CA TYR A 31 13.35 5.68 -1.71
C TYR A 31 13.29 4.82 -3.00
N ALA A 32 12.97 5.45 -4.14
CA ALA A 32 12.88 4.75 -5.43
C ALA A 32 14.17 4.02 -5.81
N ALA A 33 15.33 4.67 -5.64
CA ALA A 33 16.63 4.05 -5.94
C ALA A 33 16.94 2.86 -5.01
N THR A 34 16.46 2.89 -3.78
CA THR A 34 16.60 1.76 -2.84
C THR A 34 15.70 0.61 -3.25
N VAL A 35 14.43 0.89 -3.58
CA VAL A 35 13.47 -0.13 -4.06
C VAL A 35 13.97 -0.79 -5.35
N GLU A 36 14.48 -0.01 -6.31
CA GLU A 36 15.04 -0.57 -7.55
C GLU A 36 16.16 -1.58 -7.28
N LYS A 37 17.08 -1.28 -6.35
CA LYS A 37 18.15 -2.21 -5.95
C LYS A 37 17.60 -3.45 -5.27
N LEU A 38 16.57 -3.33 -4.42
CA LEU A 38 15.92 -4.46 -3.79
C LEU A 38 15.21 -5.35 -4.81
N MET A 39 14.58 -4.76 -5.83
CA MET A 39 13.98 -5.51 -6.93
C MET A 39 15.01 -6.33 -7.72
N GLN A 40 16.23 -5.80 -7.89
CA GLN A 40 17.33 -6.49 -8.58
C GLN A 40 17.97 -7.59 -7.72
N SER A 41 18.08 -7.38 -6.39
CA SER A 41 18.82 -8.28 -5.51
C SER A 41 17.94 -9.35 -4.85
N VAL A 42 16.75 -8.98 -4.40
CA VAL A 42 15.79 -9.86 -3.69
C VAL A 42 14.66 -10.27 -4.61
N GLY A 43 14.13 -9.32 -5.39
CA GLY A 43 13.03 -9.54 -6.31
C GLY A 43 11.66 -9.67 -5.63
N PRO A 44 10.59 -9.79 -6.43
CA PRO A 44 9.25 -10.03 -5.95
C PRO A 44 9.10 -11.48 -5.45
N ARG A 45 8.14 -11.69 -4.54
CA ARG A 45 7.63 -13.02 -4.24
C ARG A 45 6.93 -13.58 -5.49
N LYS A 46 6.97 -14.90 -5.63
CA LYS A 46 6.32 -15.56 -6.77
C LYS A 46 4.86 -15.14 -6.89
N ASP A 47 4.48 -14.68 -8.07
CA ASP A 47 3.14 -14.26 -8.43
C ASP A 47 2.60 -13.07 -7.58
N GLU A 48 3.49 -12.27 -6.97
CA GLU A 48 3.10 -11.06 -6.22
C GLU A 48 3.65 -9.78 -6.84
N LEU A 49 2.86 -8.72 -6.72
CA LEU A 49 3.23 -7.38 -7.13
C LEU A 49 3.93 -6.64 -5.98
N VAL A 50 5.06 -6.00 -6.26
CA VAL A 50 5.73 -5.13 -5.28
C VAL A 50 5.16 -3.73 -5.38
N PHE A 51 4.63 -3.22 -4.26
CA PHE A 51 4.10 -1.86 -4.15
C PHE A 51 4.21 -1.33 -2.72
N GLY A 52 4.00 -0.03 -2.54
CA GLY A 52 4.05 0.63 -1.24
C GLY A 52 2.66 0.94 -0.70
N LEU A 53 2.45 0.80 0.60
CA LEU A 53 1.24 1.28 1.25
C LEU A 53 1.56 2.08 2.51
N CYS A 54 0.68 3.02 2.87
CA CYS A 54 0.77 3.74 4.13
C CYS A 54 -0.46 3.45 4.99
N VAL A 55 -0.26 3.36 6.29
CA VAL A 55 -1.33 3.24 7.28
C VAL A 55 -1.52 4.60 7.95
N PHE A 56 -2.69 5.18 7.78
CA PHE A 56 -3.10 6.42 8.45
C PHE A 56 -4.00 6.10 9.63
N ILE A 57 -3.66 6.64 10.81
CA ILE A 57 -4.40 6.39 12.06
C ILE A 57 -4.81 7.73 12.67
N GLU A 58 -6.10 7.95 12.81
CA GLU A 58 -6.66 9.13 13.48
C GLU A 58 -7.98 8.81 14.18
N GLN A 59 -8.12 9.26 15.43
CA GLN A 59 -9.37 9.13 16.22
C GLN A 59 -9.96 7.71 16.23
N GLY A 60 -9.11 6.70 16.34
CA GLY A 60 -9.53 5.29 16.36
C GLY A 60 -9.87 4.71 14.99
N LYS A 61 -9.74 5.47 13.91
CA LYS A 61 -9.85 4.97 12.54
C LYS A 61 -8.48 4.61 12.01
N THR A 62 -8.40 3.46 11.36
CA THR A 62 -7.21 3.01 10.62
C THR A 62 -7.57 2.92 9.15
N ILE A 63 -6.82 3.60 8.29
CA ILE A 63 -7.03 3.65 6.85
C ILE A 63 -5.73 3.28 6.16
N ILE A 64 -5.78 2.33 5.24
CA ILE A 64 -4.66 1.93 4.38
C ILE A 64 -4.79 2.68 3.06
N VAL A 65 -3.71 3.28 2.58
CA VAL A 65 -3.63 3.98 1.29
C VAL A 65 -2.58 3.29 0.42
N ALA A 66 -2.92 2.88 -0.79
CA ALA A 66 -2.06 2.19 -1.75
C ALA A 66 -2.32 2.66 -3.21
N ASP A 67 -1.34 2.65 -4.12
CA ASP A 67 0.11 2.54 -3.96
C ASP A 67 0.71 3.93 -3.70
N THR A 68 1.59 4.02 -2.73
CA THR A 68 2.15 5.32 -2.34
C THR A 68 3.53 5.61 -2.93
N ASN A 69 4.25 4.61 -3.49
CA ASN A 69 5.69 4.79 -3.70
C ASN A 69 6.35 4.00 -4.84
N VAL A 70 5.68 3.09 -5.54
CA VAL A 70 6.34 2.17 -6.47
C VAL A 70 5.80 2.25 -7.89
N ILE A 71 4.48 2.11 -8.10
CA ILE A 71 3.89 2.00 -9.42
C ILE A 71 3.24 3.33 -9.82
N GLU A 72 3.82 4.01 -10.81
CA GLU A 72 3.37 5.34 -11.21
C GLU A 72 1.94 5.34 -11.75
N TYR A 73 1.65 4.45 -12.70
CA TYR A 73 0.34 4.29 -13.32
C TYR A 73 -0.03 2.81 -13.40
N PRO A 74 -0.65 2.24 -12.36
CA PRO A 74 -0.99 0.82 -12.34
C PRO A 74 -2.03 0.48 -13.40
N THR A 75 -1.93 -0.70 -14.02
CA THR A 75 -2.96 -1.26 -14.90
C THR A 75 -4.18 -1.70 -14.09
N SER A 76 -5.26 -2.10 -14.75
CA SER A 76 -6.45 -2.65 -14.07
C SER A 76 -6.12 -3.93 -13.31
N GLU A 77 -5.31 -4.78 -13.89
CA GLU A 77 -4.81 -6.03 -13.29
C GLU A 77 -3.96 -5.73 -12.06
N GLN A 78 -3.04 -4.78 -12.16
CA GLN A 78 -2.19 -4.36 -11.02
C GLN A 78 -3.02 -3.74 -9.89
N LEU A 79 -4.03 -2.91 -10.20
CA LEU A 79 -4.96 -2.38 -9.19
C LEU A 79 -5.71 -3.50 -8.46
N ALA A 80 -6.18 -4.52 -9.18
CA ALA A 80 -6.85 -5.67 -8.58
C ALA A 80 -5.89 -6.48 -7.68
N GLU A 81 -4.66 -6.70 -8.09
CA GLU A 81 -3.63 -7.39 -7.28
C GLU A 81 -3.24 -6.58 -6.05
N MET A 82 -3.09 -5.26 -6.18
CA MET A 82 -2.86 -4.38 -5.02
C MET A 82 -4.02 -4.45 -4.02
N ALA A 83 -5.27 -4.52 -4.48
CA ALA A 83 -6.43 -4.66 -3.60
C ALA A 83 -6.37 -5.96 -2.79
N ILE A 84 -6.03 -7.09 -3.44
CA ILE A 84 -5.89 -8.40 -2.77
C ILE A 84 -4.78 -8.35 -1.71
N SER A 85 -3.62 -7.79 -2.06
CA SER A 85 -2.48 -7.70 -1.15
C SER A 85 -2.75 -6.72 -0.01
N ALA A 86 -3.36 -5.55 -0.28
CA ALA A 86 -3.74 -4.59 0.76
C ALA A 86 -4.80 -5.16 1.72
N ALA A 87 -5.76 -5.94 1.21
CA ALA A 87 -6.74 -6.66 2.05
C ALA A 87 -6.07 -7.70 2.96
N ARG A 88 -5.03 -8.39 2.49
CA ARG A 88 -4.22 -9.31 3.31
C ARG A 88 -3.52 -8.55 4.43
N VAL A 89 -2.88 -7.41 4.12
CA VAL A 89 -2.24 -6.55 5.14
C VAL A 89 -3.27 -6.03 6.15
N ALA A 90 -4.45 -5.61 5.72
CA ALA A 90 -5.52 -5.19 6.62
C ALA A 90 -5.92 -6.30 7.60
N LYS A 91 -6.08 -7.55 7.13
CA LYS A 91 -6.38 -8.70 7.98
C LYS A 91 -5.27 -8.97 8.99
N LEU A 92 -3.99 -8.85 8.62
CA LEU A 92 -2.84 -8.95 9.53
C LEU A 92 -2.87 -7.87 10.62
N LEU A 93 -3.39 -6.68 10.31
CA LEU A 93 -3.59 -5.60 11.27
C LEU A 93 -4.90 -5.74 12.09
N GLY A 94 -5.63 -6.85 11.94
CA GLY A 94 -6.89 -7.10 12.65
C GLY A 94 -8.08 -6.30 12.10
N LEU A 95 -8.01 -5.80 10.87
CA LEU A 95 -9.09 -5.05 10.23
C LEU A 95 -9.92 -5.98 9.34
N ASP A 96 -11.23 -5.70 9.25
CA ASP A 96 -12.11 -6.28 8.24
C ASP A 96 -11.98 -5.46 6.93
N PRO A 97 -11.42 -6.02 5.83
CA PRO A 97 -11.08 -5.24 4.65
C PRO A 97 -12.31 -4.71 3.91
N LYS A 98 -12.37 -3.40 3.69
CA LYS A 98 -13.35 -2.70 2.86
C LYS A 98 -12.64 -1.79 1.88
N VAL A 99 -12.48 -2.27 0.65
CA VAL A 99 -11.63 -1.65 -0.37
C VAL A 99 -12.43 -0.71 -1.26
N ALA A 100 -12.09 0.57 -1.25
CA ALA A 100 -12.58 1.57 -2.19
C ALA A 100 -11.56 1.82 -3.30
N PHE A 101 -11.94 1.60 -4.54
CA PHE A 101 -11.16 2.05 -5.69
C PHE A 101 -11.44 3.52 -5.96
N LEU A 102 -10.45 4.38 -5.75
CA LEU A 102 -10.65 5.82 -5.82
C LEU A 102 -10.47 6.38 -7.22
N SER A 103 -11.30 7.38 -7.52
CA SER A 103 -11.23 8.18 -8.74
C SER A 103 -11.79 9.58 -8.47
N HIS A 104 -11.70 10.47 -9.47
CA HIS A 104 -12.44 11.73 -9.51
C HIS A 104 -13.90 11.56 -9.93
N SER A 105 -14.29 10.37 -10.39
CA SER A 105 -15.65 9.97 -10.73
C SER A 105 -16.26 9.10 -9.63
N THR A 106 -17.56 8.86 -9.72
CA THR A 106 -18.28 7.95 -8.85
C THR A 106 -19.23 7.12 -9.69
N PHE A 107 -19.02 5.79 -9.73
CA PHE A 107 -19.86 4.81 -10.45
C PHE A 107 -20.17 5.21 -11.91
N GLY A 108 -19.10 5.55 -12.67
CA GLY A 108 -19.22 5.89 -14.09
C GLY A 108 -19.53 7.36 -14.42
N GLN A 109 -19.58 8.25 -13.43
CA GLN A 109 -19.91 9.65 -13.63
C GLN A 109 -18.78 10.58 -13.13
N PRO A 110 -18.00 11.26 -14.02
CA PRO A 110 -17.95 11.12 -15.49
C PRO A 110 -17.13 9.90 -15.95
N GLU A 111 -17.48 9.35 -17.10
CA GLU A 111 -16.72 8.26 -17.71
C GLU A 111 -15.56 8.80 -18.57
N THR A 112 -14.37 8.28 -18.35
CA THR A 112 -13.14 8.56 -19.10
C THR A 112 -12.31 7.28 -19.21
N ASP A 113 -11.29 7.25 -20.09
CA ASP A 113 -10.40 6.09 -20.19
C ASP A 113 -9.67 5.79 -18.86
N ARG A 114 -9.38 6.84 -18.09
CA ARG A 114 -8.75 6.68 -16.76
C ARG A 114 -9.70 6.07 -15.74
N THR A 115 -10.99 6.46 -15.75
CA THR A 115 -11.98 5.90 -14.84
C THR A 115 -12.36 4.48 -15.24
N LYS A 116 -12.48 4.18 -16.54
CA LYS A 116 -12.69 2.81 -17.07
C LYS A 116 -11.63 1.84 -16.60
N ARG A 117 -10.37 2.27 -16.53
CA ARG A 117 -9.29 1.43 -16.00
C ARG A 117 -9.54 1.03 -14.54
N VAL A 118 -10.04 1.95 -13.72
CA VAL A 118 -10.34 1.69 -12.31
C VAL A 118 -11.56 0.78 -12.18
N SER A 119 -12.64 1.05 -12.91
CA SER A 119 -13.84 0.21 -12.94
C SER A 119 -13.52 -1.22 -13.40
N LYS A 120 -12.66 -1.37 -14.40
CA LYS A 120 -12.22 -2.70 -14.86
C LYS A 120 -11.47 -3.49 -13.78
N ALA A 121 -10.72 -2.83 -12.90
CA ALA A 121 -10.10 -3.51 -11.76
C ALA A 121 -11.13 -4.10 -10.79
N VAL A 122 -12.25 -3.41 -10.59
CA VAL A 122 -13.38 -3.91 -9.79
C VAL A 122 -14.03 -5.13 -10.47
N GLU A 123 -14.21 -5.11 -11.79
CA GLU A 123 -14.71 -6.26 -12.56
C GLU A 123 -13.79 -7.48 -12.41
N ILE A 124 -12.48 -7.30 -12.53
CA ILE A 124 -11.49 -8.36 -12.33
C ILE A 124 -11.63 -9.01 -10.94
N LEU A 125 -11.84 -8.22 -9.88
CA LEU A 125 -12.05 -8.78 -8.55
C LEU A 125 -13.38 -9.54 -8.42
N LYS A 126 -14.44 -9.10 -9.08
CA LYS A 126 -15.72 -9.82 -9.16
C LYS A 126 -15.54 -11.19 -9.83
N GLU A 127 -14.78 -11.24 -10.93
CA GLU A 127 -14.46 -12.49 -11.62
C GLU A 127 -13.61 -13.43 -10.75
N LYS A 128 -12.64 -12.89 -10.01
CA LYS A 128 -11.79 -13.64 -9.07
C LYS A 128 -12.52 -14.13 -7.82
N LYS A 129 -13.75 -13.67 -7.54
CA LYS A 129 -14.59 -14.06 -6.38
C LYS A 129 -13.84 -13.92 -5.04
N VAL A 130 -13.19 -12.79 -4.82
CA VAL A 130 -12.43 -12.53 -3.59
C VAL A 130 -13.32 -12.45 -2.34
N GLU A 131 -12.78 -12.83 -1.17
CA GLU A 131 -13.51 -12.93 0.11
C GLU A 131 -13.41 -11.64 0.95
N PHE A 132 -13.48 -10.48 0.34
CA PHE A 132 -13.54 -9.20 1.06
C PHE A 132 -14.45 -8.23 0.33
N VAL A 133 -14.93 -7.22 1.06
CA VAL A 133 -15.82 -6.21 0.49
C VAL A 133 -15.02 -5.19 -0.32
N PHE A 134 -15.42 -4.91 -1.54
CA PHE A 134 -14.79 -3.94 -2.42
C PHE A 134 -15.80 -3.31 -3.35
N ASP A 135 -15.57 -2.07 -3.76
CA ASP A 135 -16.38 -1.40 -4.77
C ASP A 135 -15.65 -0.17 -5.34
N GLY A 136 -16.21 0.40 -6.38
CA GLY A 136 -15.75 1.63 -7.05
C GLY A 136 -16.05 1.60 -8.55
N GLU A 137 -15.59 2.59 -9.27
CA GLU A 137 -14.76 3.71 -8.75
C GLU A 137 -15.64 4.71 -7.99
N MET A 138 -15.06 5.35 -6.99
CA MET A 138 -15.76 6.39 -6.22
C MET A 138 -14.81 7.50 -5.74
N GLN A 139 -15.37 8.65 -5.43
CA GLN A 139 -14.63 9.76 -4.82
C GLN A 139 -14.33 9.49 -3.34
N PRO A 140 -13.25 10.07 -2.77
CA PRO A 140 -12.84 9.82 -1.39
C PRO A 140 -13.90 10.18 -0.34
N ASP A 141 -14.67 11.22 -0.56
CA ASP A 141 -15.75 11.62 0.35
C ASP A 141 -16.89 10.61 0.36
N VAL A 142 -17.23 10.02 -0.79
CA VAL A 142 -18.20 8.91 -0.89
C VAL A 142 -17.69 7.67 -0.16
N ALA A 143 -16.42 7.32 -0.34
CA ALA A 143 -15.80 6.17 0.32
C ALA A 143 -15.78 6.28 1.86
N LEU A 144 -15.58 7.50 2.39
CA LEU A 144 -15.29 7.72 3.81
C LEU A 144 -16.44 8.30 4.63
N ASN A 145 -17.45 8.90 4.00
CA ASN A 145 -18.50 9.61 4.71
C ASN A 145 -19.84 8.86 4.66
N LYS A 146 -20.29 8.41 5.83
CA LYS A 146 -21.55 7.66 6.01
C LYS A 146 -22.80 8.37 5.50
N LYS A 147 -22.78 9.70 5.35
CA LYS A 147 -23.93 10.44 4.80
C LYS A 147 -24.35 10.00 3.39
N TYR A 148 -23.41 9.40 2.63
CA TYR A 148 -23.68 8.93 1.27
C TYR A 148 -24.27 7.53 1.19
N GLN A 149 -24.29 6.77 2.30
CA GLN A 149 -24.80 5.39 2.31
C GLN A 149 -26.24 5.26 1.80
N SER A 150 -27.10 6.22 2.10
CA SER A 150 -28.49 6.20 1.63
C SER A 150 -28.60 6.43 0.12
N ALA A 151 -27.70 7.23 -0.45
CA ALA A 151 -27.67 7.52 -1.88
C ALA A 151 -27.09 6.36 -2.71
N TYR A 152 -26.21 5.56 -2.11
CA TYR A 152 -25.52 4.43 -2.75
C TYR A 152 -25.74 3.14 -1.94
N SER A 153 -26.98 2.83 -1.61
CA SER A 153 -27.34 1.70 -0.74
C SER A 153 -27.01 0.32 -1.31
N PHE A 154 -26.64 0.24 -2.59
CA PHE A 154 -26.18 -0.98 -3.25
C PHE A 154 -24.72 -1.33 -2.92
N SER A 155 -23.94 -0.41 -2.31
CA SER A 155 -22.54 -0.59 -2.02
C SER A 155 -22.27 -0.62 -0.50
N GLU A 156 -21.70 -1.71 -0.01
CA GLU A 156 -21.29 -1.86 1.40
C GLU A 156 -20.01 -1.06 1.74
N VAL A 157 -19.28 -0.59 0.73
CA VAL A 157 -18.03 0.17 0.89
C VAL A 157 -18.30 1.63 1.21
N VAL A 158 -19.36 2.22 0.64
CA VAL A 158 -19.67 3.64 0.79
C VAL A 158 -19.78 4.04 2.27
N GLY A 159 -18.97 5.02 2.67
CA GLY A 159 -18.89 5.53 4.04
C GLY A 159 -18.19 4.61 5.05
N ASN A 160 -17.73 3.44 4.63
CA ASN A 160 -17.12 2.42 5.50
C ASN A 160 -15.73 1.95 5.04
N ALA A 161 -15.19 2.52 3.96
CA ALA A 161 -13.89 2.12 3.43
C ALA A 161 -12.78 2.28 4.47
N ASN A 162 -11.90 1.28 4.56
CA ASN A 162 -10.67 1.33 5.33
C ASN A 162 -9.42 1.01 4.51
N ILE A 163 -9.60 0.71 3.22
CA ILE A 163 -8.52 0.59 2.25
C ILE A 163 -8.87 1.47 1.05
N LEU A 164 -7.98 2.40 0.73
CA LEU A 164 -8.13 3.34 -0.37
C LEU A 164 -7.12 3.01 -1.46
N LEU A 165 -7.57 2.43 -2.57
CA LEU A 165 -6.77 2.19 -3.77
C LEU A 165 -6.74 3.45 -4.62
N MET A 166 -5.56 4.05 -4.70
CA MET A 166 -5.35 5.27 -5.48
C MET A 166 -5.14 4.94 -6.97
N PRO A 167 -5.62 5.79 -7.89
CA PRO A 167 -5.49 5.54 -9.34
C PRO A 167 -4.06 5.74 -9.86
N SER A 168 -3.18 6.34 -9.08
CA SER A 168 -1.78 6.58 -9.43
C SER A 168 -0.97 6.95 -8.19
N ILE A 169 0.36 6.80 -8.29
CA ILE A 169 1.31 7.24 -7.24
C ILE A 169 1.19 8.74 -6.94
N HIS A 170 0.88 9.57 -7.94
CA HIS A 170 0.71 11.01 -7.74
C HIS A 170 -0.45 11.29 -6.80
N ALA A 171 -1.61 10.67 -7.03
CA ALA A 171 -2.77 10.82 -6.16
C ALA A 171 -2.45 10.33 -4.74
N ALA A 172 -1.85 9.16 -4.60
CA ALA A 172 -1.52 8.56 -3.32
C ALA A 172 -0.49 9.38 -2.53
N ALA A 173 0.65 9.69 -3.16
CA ALA A 173 1.75 10.41 -2.51
C ALA A 173 1.38 11.84 -2.08
N ILE A 174 0.57 12.53 -2.88
CA ILE A 174 0.07 13.86 -2.52
C ILE A 174 -0.93 13.75 -1.36
N SER A 175 -1.91 12.86 -1.47
CA SER A 175 -2.97 12.71 -0.46
C SER A 175 -2.39 12.32 0.90
N ILE A 176 -1.48 11.33 0.97
CA ILE A 176 -0.91 10.90 2.25
C ILE A 176 -0.06 11.97 2.91
N LYS A 177 0.67 12.78 2.12
CA LYS A 177 1.44 13.91 2.64
C LYS A 177 0.54 15.04 3.12
N LEU A 178 -0.55 15.35 2.41
CA LEU A 178 -1.53 16.33 2.86
C LEU A 178 -2.20 15.87 4.17
N LEU A 179 -2.58 14.60 4.28
CA LEU A 179 -3.11 14.05 5.53
C LEU A 179 -2.10 14.18 6.67
N LYS A 180 -0.82 13.86 6.43
CA LYS A 180 0.25 13.97 7.44
C LYS A 180 0.43 15.41 7.94
N GLU A 181 0.32 16.41 7.08
CA GLU A 181 0.56 17.82 7.43
C GLU A 181 -0.69 18.53 7.98
N LEU A 182 -1.90 18.15 7.52
CA LEU A 182 -3.14 18.87 7.83
C LEU A 182 -3.95 18.23 8.97
N SER A 183 -3.73 16.95 9.26
CA SER A 183 -4.43 16.24 10.34
C SER A 183 -3.55 16.09 11.59
N LYS A 184 -4.17 15.60 12.68
CA LYS A 184 -3.46 15.17 13.89
C LYS A 184 -3.14 13.66 13.85
N GLY A 185 -3.51 12.99 12.78
CA GLY A 185 -3.30 11.57 12.59
C GLY A 185 -1.83 11.20 12.41
N LYS A 186 -1.54 9.93 12.63
CA LYS A 186 -0.20 9.37 12.40
C LYS A 186 -0.19 8.59 11.09
N VAL A 187 0.88 8.78 10.32
CA VAL A 187 1.16 7.99 9.12
C VAL A 187 2.29 7.03 9.42
N ILE A 188 2.07 5.75 9.21
CA ILE A 188 3.08 4.69 9.28
C ILE A 188 3.36 4.23 7.86
N GLY A 189 4.62 4.13 7.48
CA GLY A 189 5.03 3.74 6.15
C GLY A 189 5.82 4.84 5.42
N PRO A 190 6.08 4.65 4.11
CA PRO A 190 5.53 3.57 3.27
C PRO A 190 6.02 2.19 3.71
N LEU A 191 5.11 1.22 3.72
CA LEU A 191 5.39 -0.20 3.95
C LEU A 191 5.52 -0.86 2.58
N LEU A 192 6.60 -1.60 2.36
CA LEU A 192 6.87 -2.27 1.10
C LEU A 192 6.35 -3.71 1.17
N THR A 193 5.43 -4.06 0.28
CA THR A 193 4.86 -5.41 0.22
C THR A 193 5.18 -6.11 -1.10
N GLY A 194 5.08 -7.44 -1.13
CA GLY A 194 5.29 -8.25 -2.33
C GLY A 194 6.75 -8.65 -2.59
N LEU A 195 7.72 -8.21 -1.80
CA LEU A 195 9.10 -8.70 -1.90
C LEU A 195 9.20 -10.16 -1.40
N ALA A 196 10.16 -10.90 -1.94
CA ALA A 196 10.45 -12.27 -1.53
C ALA A 196 10.99 -12.40 -0.09
N GLN A 197 11.31 -11.30 0.55
CA GLN A 197 11.83 -11.20 1.91
C GLN A 197 11.20 -10.02 2.66
N PRO A 198 11.01 -10.08 4.00
CA PRO A 198 10.47 -8.98 4.79
C PRO A 198 11.48 -7.84 4.92
N ILE A 199 11.38 -6.89 4.01
CA ILE A 199 12.29 -5.74 3.92
C ILE A 199 11.47 -4.47 3.87
N GLU A 200 11.76 -3.54 4.80
CA GLU A 200 11.18 -2.21 4.79
C GLU A 200 12.22 -1.14 4.39
N VAL A 201 11.75 -0.10 3.71
CA VAL A 201 12.58 1.00 3.26
C VAL A 201 12.21 2.28 3.99
N ALA A 202 13.11 2.76 4.84
CA ALA A 202 12.94 4.04 5.51
C ALA A 202 13.08 5.20 4.51
N PRO A 203 12.10 6.11 4.40
CA PRO A 203 12.22 7.32 3.63
C PRO A 203 13.43 8.17 4.05
N LEU A 204 13.85 9.07 3.16
CA LEU A 204 14.93 9.99 3.46
C LEU A 204 14.59 10.85 4.69
N ARG A 205 15.52 10.94 5.65
CA ARG A 205 15.37 11.69 6.90
C ARG A 205 14.27 11.15 7.83
N SER A 206 13.98 9.85 7.78
CA SER A 206 13.09 9.22 8.77
C SER A 206 13.64 9.41 10.19
N THR A 207 12.74 9.69 11.11
CA THR A 207 13.06 9.77 12.54
C THR A 207 13.33 8.38 13.12
N SER A 208 13.98 8.33 14.28
CA SER A 208 14.24 7.06 14.99
C SER A 208 12.94 6.30 15.29
N HIS A 209 11.85 7.02 15.59
CA HIS A 209 10.55 6.42 15.83
C HIS A 209 9.92 5.81 14.57
N GLU A 210 10.04 6.49 13.42
CA GLU A 210 9.57 5.94 12.14
C GLU A 210 10.38 4.69 11.75
N ILE A 211 11.70 4.69 11.95
CA ILE A 211 12.55 3.51 11.70
C ILE A 211 12.17 2.35 12.64
N LEU A 212 11.90 2.63 13.92
CA LEU A 212 11.47 1.61 14.88
C LEU A 212 10.13 0.99 14.47
N ASN A 213 9.18 1.79 14.00
CA ASN A 213 7.90 1.28 13.48
C ASN A 213 8.11 0.35 12.29
N LEU A 214 8.95 0.73 11.33
CA LEU A 214 9.28 -0.11 10.17
C LEU A 214 9.96 -1.41 10.60
N ALA A 215 10.90 -1.36 11.55
CA ALA A 215 11.57 -2.54 12.08
C ALA A 215 10.59 -3.50 12.77
N SER A 216 9.67 -2.97 13.57
CA SER A 216 8.63 -3.77 14.24
C SER A 216 7.70 -4.46 13.24
N ILE A 217 7.32 -3.76 12.17
CA ILE A 217 6.47 -4.32 11.12
C ILE A 217 7.23 -5.37 10.30
N ALA A 218 8.50 -5.13 9.95
CA ALA A 218 9.33 -6.08 9.23
C ALA A 218 9.52 -7.38 10.05
N ALA A 219 9.78 -7.26 11.36
CA ALA A 219 9.89 -8.41 12.27
C ALA A 219 8.56 -9.17 12.38
N TYR A 220 7.45 -8.49 12.57
CA TYR A 220 6.13 -9.11 12.63
C TYR A 220 5.78 -9.83 11.32
N SER A 221 6.12 -9.22 10.18
CA SER A 221 5.91 -9.83 8.86
C SER A 221 6.73 -11.10 8.67
N SER A 222 7.94 -11.18 9.22
CA SER A 222 8.79 -12.38 9.12
C SER A 222 8.20 -13.59 9.85
N GLU A 223 7.46 -13.36 10.93
CA GLU A 223 6.80 -14.43 11.69
C GLU A 223 5.46 -14.86 11.10
N THR A 224 4.72 -13.92 10.50
CA THR A 224 3.33 -14.13 10.08
C THR A 224 3.17 -14.47 8.60
N ILE A 225 4.06 -13.99 7.76
CA ILE A 225 4.06 -14.26 6.33
C ILE A 225 5.13 -15.32 6.04
N LYS A 226 4.72 -16.48 5.51
CA LYS A 226 5.68 -17.46 5.00
C LYS A 226 6.29 -16.95 3.70
N TYR A 227 7.57 -16.62 3.73
CA TYR A 227 8.36 -16.12 2.61
C TYR A 227 8.96 -17.26 1.81
#